data_24ce93648f8a25c53a512732aa00ee47
#
_entry.id   24ce93648f8a25c53a512732aa00ee47
#
_cell.length_a   1.000
_cell.length_b   1.000
_cell.length_c   1.000
_cell.angle_alpha   90.00
_cell.angle_beta   90.00
_cell.angle_gamma   90.00
#
_symmetry.space_group_name_H-M   'P 1'
#
loop_
_entity.id
_entity.type
_entity.pdbx_description
1 polymer ?
#
loop_
_entity_poly.entity_id
_entity_poly.type
_entity_poly.pdbx_seq_one_letter_code
_entity_poly.pdbx_strand_id
1 'polypeptide(L)'
;MLALRAVGLENLAEVRADRLQHSELRFMEIARALMLHPLFLLLDEPAAGLSADEIRRLGELITAISQCGTGVLLVEHHADLIFDICDQVTVLNLGRILAAGTPAEIRTHKEVVSAYLGG
;
A
#
# COMPACT_ATOMS: atom_id res chain seq x y z
N MET A 1 -16.19 1.74 14.59
CA MET A 1 -17.11 1.46 13.47
C MET A 1 -16.75 2.19 12.17
N LEU A 2 -16.54 3.50 12.20
CA LEU A 2 -16.17 4.25 10.96
C LEU A 2 -14.87 3.72 10.33
N ALA A 3 -13.85 3.43 11.12
CA ALA A 3 -12.59 2.92 10.61
C ALA A 3 -12.76 1.53 9.97
N LEU A 4 -13.55 0.65 10.57
CA LEU A 4 -13.84 -0.67 9.99
C LEU A 4 -14.64 -0.55 8.69
N ARG A 5 -15.58 0.39 8.63
CA ARG A 5 -16.34 0.66 7.41
C ARG A 5 -15.44 1.14 6.28
N ALA A 6 -14.48 2.01 6.58
CA ALA A 6 -13.53 2.53 5.59
C ALA A 6 -12.73 1.41 4.90
N VAL A 7 -12.44 0.32 5.62
CA VAL A 7 -11.71 -0.84 5.09
C VAL A 7 -12.63 -2.02 4.70
N GLY A 8 -13.96 -1.84 4.79
CA GLY A 8 -14.93 -2.86 4.39
C GLY A 8 -15.07 -4.03 5.36
N LEU A 9 -14.76 -3.83 6.63
CA LEU A 9 -14.79 -4.88 7.66
C LEU A 9 -15.87 -4.66 8.73
N GLU A 10 -16.86 -3.80 8.48
CA GLU A 10 -17.91 -3.51 9.46
C GLU A 10 -18.68 -4.76 9.94
N ASN A 11 -18.84 -5.74 9.04
CA ASN A 11 -19.53 -6.98 9.38
C ASN A 11 -18.71 -7.90 10.30
N LEU A 12 -17.43 -7.61 10.48
CA LEU A 12 -16.52 -8.38 11.31
C LEU A 12 -16.21 -7.71 12.66
N ALA A 13 -16.94 -6.64 13.01
CA ALA A 13 -16.68 -5.85 14.21
C ALA A 13 -16.69 -6.68 15.50
N GLU A 14 -17.54 -7.71 15.58
CA GLU A 14 -17.66 -8.59 16.74
C GLU A 14 -16.82 -9.87 16.63
N VAL A 15 -16.10 -10.05 15.54
CA VAL A 15 -15.24 -11.22 15.32
C VAL A 15 -13.90 -11.01 16.02
N ARG A 16 -13.43 -12.02 16.72
CA ARG A 16 -12.12 -11.97 17.37
C ARG A 16 -11.01 -11.91 16.30
N ALA A 17 -9.99 -11.09 16.56
CA ALA A 17 -8.89 -10.89 15.65
C ALA A 17 -8.15 -12.20 15.26
N ASP A 18 -8.09 -13.16 16.19
CA ASP A 18 -7.45 -14.47 15.96
C ASP A 18 -8.26 -15.37 14.99
N ARG A 19 -9.47 -14.96 14.62
CA ARG A 19 -10.33 -15.67 13.66
C ARG A 19 -10.42 -14.99 12.29
N LEU A 20 -9.78 -13.84 12.13
CA LEU A 20 -9.74 -13.13 10.86
C LEU A 20 -8.79 -13.82 9.88
N GLN A 21 -9.14 -13.77 8.61
CA GLN A 21 -8.26 -14.24 7.54
C GLN A 21 -7.06 -13.30 7.38
N HIS A 22 -6.01 -13.74 6.68
CA HIS A 22 -4.80 -12.96 6.50
C HIS A 22 -5.07 -11.56 5.90
N SER A 23 -5.87 -11.49 4.84
CA SER A 23 -6.24 -10.22 4.21
C SER A 23 -7.06 -9.32 5.14
N GLU A 24 -8.01 -9.91 5.88
CA GLU A 24 -8.83 -9.19 6.85
C GLU A 24 -7.97 -8.57 7.97
N LEU A 25 -6.97 -9.32 8.47
CA LEU A 25 -6.01 -8.81 9.44
C LEU A 25 -5.23 -7.62 8.89
N ARG A 26 -4.80 -7.69 7.63
CA ARG A 26 -4.07 -6.61 6.97
C ARG A 26 -4.89 -5.33 6.90
N PHE A 27 -6.14 -5.44 6.46
CA PHE A 27 -7.05 -4.29 6.40
C PHE A 27 -7.42 -3.75 7.79
N MET A 28 -7.56 -4.64 8.78
CA MET A 28 -7.82 -4.25 10.17
C MET A 28 -6.65 -3.45 10.76
N GLU A 29 -5.42 -3.83 10.48
CA GLU A 29 -4.23 -3.09 10.91
C GLU A 29 -4.24 -1.64 10.38
N ILE A 30 -4.63 -1.46 9.12
CA ILE A 30 -4.76 -0.13 8.52
C ILE A 30 -5.89 0.65 9.21
N ALA A 31 -7.05 0.02 9.43
CA ALA A 31 -8.17 0.65 10.14
C ALA A 31 -7.76 1.11 11.54
N ARG A 32 -7.00 0.29 12.26
CA ARG A 32 -6.49 0.63 13.60
C ARG A 32 -5.58 1.86 13.55
N ALA A 33 -4.69 1.92 12.57
CA ALA A 33 -3.80 3.08 12.41
C ALA A 33 -4.59 4.37 12.09
N LEU A 34 -5.65 4.27 11.28
CA LEU A 34 -6.49 5.41 10.92
C LEU A 34 -7.26 5.99 12.13
N MET A 35 -7.50 5.21 13.17
CA MET A 35 -8.16 5.70 14.38
C MET A 35 -7.37 6.78 15.11
N LEU A 36 -6.07 6.84 14.89
CA LEU A 36 -5.20 7.86 15.48
C LEU A 36 -5.25 9.21 14.72
N HIS A 37 -6.04 9.30 13.66
CA HIS A 37 -6.10 10.46 12.75
C HIS A 37 -4.69 10.91 12.32
N PRO A 38 -3.87 10.02 11.72
CA PRO A 38 -2.49 10.30 11.45
C PRO A 38 -2.32 11.34 10.34
N LEU A 39 -1.30 12.18 10.45
CA LEU A 39 -0.86 13.06 9.35
C LEU A 39 -0.13 12.25 8.28
N PHE A 40 0.60 11.22 8.70
CA PHE A 40 1.35 10.32 7.82
C PHE A 40 1.08 8.86 8.21
N LEU A 41 0.89 8.03 7.21
CA LEU A 41 0.70 6.59 7.35
C LEU A 41 1.88 5.87 6.69
N LEU A 42 2.56 5.01 7.44
CA LEU A 42 3.69 4.22 6.95
C LEU A 42 3.23 2.78 6.76
N LEU A 43 3.33 2.27 5.53
CA LEU A 43 2.93 0.91 5.17
C LEU A 43 4.14 0.15 4.63
N ASP A 44 4.50 -0.94 5.30
CA ASP A 44 5.61 -1.78 4.91
C ASP A 44 5.10 -3.11 4.34
N GLU A 45 5.26 -3.28 3.04
CA GLU A 45 4.82 -4.44 2.25
C GLU A 45 3.38 -4.87 2.54
N PRO A 46 2.40 -3.95 2.50
CA PRO A 46 1.02 -4.29 2.85
C PRO A 46 0.35 -5.26 1.86
N ALA A 47 0.87 -5.40 0.65
CA ALA A 47 0.34 -6.30 -0.37
C ALA A 47 0.81 -7.75 -0.21
N ALA A 48 1.72 -8.04 0.71
CA ALA A 48 2.26 -9.40 0.89
C ALA A 48 1.15 -10.40 1.23
N GLY A 49 1.08 -11.48 0.45
CA GLY A 49 0.11 -12.55 0.64
C GLY A 49 -1.32 -12.24 0.20
N LEU A 50 -1.56 -11.09 -0.41
CA LEU A 50 -2.87 -10.72 -0.92
C LEU A 50 -3.10 -11.23 -2.35
N SER A 51 -4.36 -11.56 -2.69
CA SER A 51 -4.77 -11.87 -4.06
C SER A 51 -4.77 -10.62 -4.93
N ALA A 52 -4.87 -10.79 -6.25
CA ALA A 52 -4.94 -9.68 -7.20
C ALA A 52 -6.10 -8.71 -6.88
N ASP A 53 -7.29 -9.25 -6.56
CA ASP A 53 -8.44 -8.42 -6.19
C ASP A 53 -8.23 -7.69 -4.87
N GLU A 54 -7.62 -8.33 -3.89
CA GLU A 54 -7.30 -7.73 -2.60
C GLU A 54 -6.25 -6.62 -2.75
N ILE A 55 -5.26 -6.80 -3.62
CA ILE A 55 -4.26 -5.76 -3.93
C ILE A 55 -4.94 -4.55 -4.57
N ARG A 56 -5.87 -4.78 -5.49
CA ARG A 56 -6.64 -3.69 -6.11
C ARG A 56 -7.43 -2.91 -5.06
N ARG A 57 -8.11 -3.60 -4.15
CA ARG A 57 -8.84 -2.98 -3.04
C ARG A 57 -7.91 -2.20 -2.12
N LEU A 58 -6.72 -2.74 -1.84
CA LEU A 58 -5.69 -2.05 -1.06
C LEU A 58 -5.27 -0.75 -1.74
N GLY A 59 -5.04 -0.77 -3.04
CA GLY A 59 -4.70 0.42 -3.83
C GLY A 59 -5.78 1.49 -3.77
N GLU A 60 -7.04 1.10 -3.92
CA GLU A 60 -8.19 2.00 -3.79
C GLU A 60 -8.26 2.64 -2.39
N LEU A 61 -8.04 1.85 -1.35
CA LEU A 61 -8.03 2.32 0.03
C LEU A 61 -6.90 3.33 0.27
N ILE A 62 -5.69 3.03 -0.16
CA ILE A 62 -4.53 3.92 0.01
C ILE A 62 -4.76 5.23 -0.73
N THR A 63 -5.29 5.17 -1.94
CA THR A 63 -5.64 6.37 -2.72
C THR A 63 -6.66 7.22 -1.98
N ALA A 64 -7.71 6.62 -1.44
CA ALA A 64 -8.74 7.33 -0.67
C ALA A 64 -8.15 8.00 0.58
N ILE A 65 -7.27 7.31 1.30
CA ILE A 65 -6.58 7.85 2.49
C ILE A 65 -5.75 9.08 2.10
N SER A 66 -5.00 8.99 1.01
CA SER A 66 -4.19 10.09 0.50
C SER A 66 -5.05 11.28 0.08
N GLN A 67 -6.17 11.04 -0.60
CA GLN A 67 -7.10 12.10 -1.01
C GLN A 67 -7.76 12.81 0.17
N CYS A 68 -7.87 12.16 1.31
CA CYS A 68 -8.36 12.75 2.55
C CYS A 68 -7.32 13.59 3.29
N GLY A 69 -6.12 13.75 2.73
CA GLY A 69 -5.07 14.62 3.28
C GLY A 69 -4.02 13.92 4.13
N THR A 70 -4.06 12.58 4.25
CA THR A 70 -3.01 11.82 4.95
C THR A 70 -1.87 11.51 3.97
N GLY A 71 -0.65 11.90 4.32
CA GLY A 71 0.54 11.49 3.57
C GLY A 71 0.78 10.00 3.75
N VAL A 72 1.08 9.27 2.66
CA VAL A 72 1.35 7.83 2.73
C VAL A 72 2.75 7.54 2.22
N LEU A 73 3.55 6.87 3.05
CA LEU A 73 4.82 6.28 2.64
C LEU A 73 4.61 4.77 2.49
N LEU A 74 4.74 4.30 1.27
CA LEU A 74 4.53 2.90 0.92
C LEU A 74 5.88 2.25 0.57
N VAL A 75 6.26 1.22 1.31
CA VAL A 75 7.40 0.36 0.98
C VAL A 75 6.85 -0.92 0.36
N GLU A 76 7.15 -1.14 -0.90
CA GLU A 76 6.61 -2.26 -1.67
C GLU A 76 7.57 -2.72 -2.76
N HIS A 77 7.40 -3.95 -3.21
CA HIS A 77 8.04 -4.49 -4.38
C HIS A 77 7.04 -4.88 -5.49
N HIS A 78 5.75 -4.70 -5.24
CA HIS A 78 4.68 -4.96 -6.21
C HIS A 78 4.57 -3.77 -7.17
N ALA A 79 5.24 -3.89 -8.32
CA ALA A 79 5.44 -2.78 -9.25
C ALA A 79 4.13 -2.17 -9.76
N ASP A 80 3.16 -3.00 -10.13
CA ASP A 80 1.88 -2.50 -10.66
C ASP A 80 1.14 -1.63 -9.64
N LEU A 81 1.09 -2.08 -8.38
CA LEU A 81 0.47 -1.29 -7.31
C LEU A 81 1.16 0.06 -7.15
N ILE A 82 2.50 0.07 -7.10
CA ILE A 82 3.29 1.30 -6.96
C ILE A 82 3.00 2.26 -8.11
N PHE A 83 3.04 1.78 -9.34
CA PHE A 83 2.84 2.61 -10.53
C PHE A 83 1.42 3.16 -10.64
N ASP A 84 0.43 2.41 -10.12
CA ASP A 84 -0.97 2.82 -10.19
C ASP A 84 -1.34 3.90 -9.17
N ILE A 85 -0.71 3.91 -7.99
CA ILE A 85 -1.17 4.77 -6.90
C ILE A 85 -0.17 5.80 -6.39
N CYS A 86 1.11 5.65 -6.66
CA CYS A 86 2.14 6.56 -6.11
C CYS A 86 2.31 7.81 -6.97
N ASP A 87 2.49 8.95 -6.32
CA ASP A 87 2.82 10.22 -6.99
C ASP A 87 4.31 10.33 -7.27
N GLN A 88 5.13 9.81 -6.34
CA GLN A 88 6.59 9.79 -6.42
C GLN A 88 7.10 8.42 -6.02
N VAL A 89 8.13 7.95 -6.71
CA VAL A 89 8.74 6.64 -6.47
C VAL A 89 10.24 6.82 -6.28
N THR A 90 10.77 6.21 -5.23
CA THR A 90 12.21 6.09 -5.00
C THR A 90 12.57 4.61 -5.04
N VAL A 91 13.50 4.24 -5.89
CA VAL A 91 13.94 2.86 -6.03
C VAL A 91 15.26 2.66 -5.30
N LEU A 92 15.27 1.70 -4.39
CA LEU A 92 16.45 1.30 -3.63
C LEU A 92 17.03 0.01 -4.22
N ASN A 93 18.34 -0.04 -4.32
CA ASN A 93 19.06 -1.25 -4.69
C ASN A 93 20.31 -1.36 -3.84
N LEU A 94 20.45 -2.46 -3.09
CA LEU A 94 21.60 -2.73 -2.21
C LEU A 94 21.95 -1.55 -1.29
N GLY A 95 20.91 -0.94 -0.70
CA GLY A 95 21.06 0.16 0.26
C GLY A 95 21.35 1.53 -0.36
N ARG A 96 21.25 1.66 -1.68
CA ARG A 96 21.47 2.93 -2.40
C ARG A 96 20.28 3.30 -3.24
N ILE A 97 20.06 4.61 -3.41
CA ILE A 97 19.03 5.10 -4.31
C ILE A 97 19.49 4.88 -5.74
N LEU A 98 18.76 4.05 -6.48
CA LEU A 98 19.00 3.76 -7.89
C LEU A 98 18.36 4.82 -8.77
N ALA A 99 17.14 5.24 -8.44
CA ALA A 99 16.38 6.24 -9.19
C ALA A 99 15.30 6.84 -8.29
N ALA A 100 14.85 8.06 -8.62
CA ALA A 100 13.72 8.72 -7.98
C ALA A 100 13.00 9.58 -9.02
N GLY A 101 11.68 9.58 -8.98
CA GLY A 101 10.85 10.36 -9.91
C GLY A 101 9.41 9.93 -9.91
N THR A 102 8.66 10.39 -10.91
CA THR A 102 7.28 9.97 -11.12
C THR A 102 7.20 8.51 -11.56
N PRO A 103 6.05 7.84 -11.39
CA PRO A 103 5.87 6.47 -11.91
C PRO A 103 6.24 6.33 -13.40
N ALA A 104 5.89 7.32 -14.23
CA ALA A 104 6.21 7.30 -15.65
C ALA A 104 7.71 7.31 -15.91
N GLU A 105 8.46 8.15 -15.18
CA GLU A 105 9.92 8.24 -15.29
C GLU A 105 10.60 6.94 -14.84
N ILE A 106 10.12 6.38 -13.72
CA ILE A 106 10.68 5.15 -13.15
C ILE A 106 10.40 3.94 -14.06
N ARG A 107 9.21 3.85 -14.62
CA ARG A 107 8.80 2.74 -15.50
C ARG A 107 9.72 2.59 -16.72
N THR A 108 10.29 3.67 -17.19
CA THR A 108 11.18 3.70 -18.37
C THR A 108 12.66 3.83 -18.01
N HIS A 109 13.01 3.90 -16.74
CA HIS A 109 14.39 4.02 -16.30
C HIS A 109 15.16 2.71 -16.55
N LYS A 110 16.22 2.77 -17.34
CA LYS A 110 16.95 1.57 -17.81
C LYS A 110 17.44 0.66 -16.69
N GLU A 111 18.04 1.23 -15.66
CA GLU A 111 18.58 0.46 -14.53
C GLU A 111 17.48 -0.18 -13.70
N VAL A 112 16.33 0.50 -13.54
CA VAL A 112 15.16 -0.04 -12.84
C VAL A 112 14.55 -1.19 -13.63
N VAL A 113 14.35 -1.02 -14.93
CA VAL A 113 13.84 -2.07 -15.81
C VAL A 113 14.73 -3.31 -15.73
N SER A 114 16.04 -3.13 -15.80
CA SER A 114 17.01 -4.22 -15.71
C SER A 114 16.98 -4.93 -14.34
N ALA A 115 16.86 -4.18 -13.25
CA ALA A 115 16.95 -4.73 -11.89
C ALA A 115 15.64 -5.34 -11.39
N TYR A 116 14.49 -4.79 -11.77
CA TYR A 116 13.20 -5.11 -11.13
C TYR A 116 12.06 -5.49 -12.08
N LEU A 117 12.08 -4.99 -13.30
CA LEU A 117 10.95 -5.16 -14.22
C LEU A 117 11.16 -6.27 -15.26
N GLY A 118 12.19 -7.06 -15.09
CA GLY A 118 12.46 -8.22 -15.92
C GLY A 118 12.80 -7.89 -17.37
N GLY A 119 13.35 -6.72 -17.58
CA GLY A 119 13.70 -6.10 -18.86
C GLY A 119 14.27 -6.86 -19.94
#